data_78f570f48c44969ab8b96b7a20e65c60
#
_entry.id   78f570f48c44969ab8b96b7a20e65c60
#
_cell.length_a   1.000
_cell.length_b   1.000
_cell.length_c   1.000
_cell.angle_alpha   90.00
_cell.angle_beta   90.00
_cell.angle_gamma   90.00
#
_symmetry.space_group_name_H-M   'P 1'
#
loop_
_entity.id
_entity.type
_entity.pdbx_description
1 polymer ?
#
loop_
_entity_poly.entity_id
_entity_poly.type
_entity_poly.pdbx_seq_one_letter_code
_entity_poly.pdbx_strand_id
1 'polypeptide(L)'
;MIKFQSTIYSVGGKNIIRLPKNASSQLPSRGQVMVSARINNHTFVTPLEPDGNFSHWFEVSKELSDTAIHAGNAISVSIEPTKDWPEPVVPDSLKAKISKSQKAKEIWASITPMARWEWIRWIRSSGNNDTRQKRLDVAISKMEAGKRRPCCWNRNLCTIPEVSKNGVLLEPSPAQ
;
A
#
# COMPACT_ATOMS: atom_id res chain seq x y z
N MET A 1 -11.37 3.43 17.10
CA MET A 1 -11.93 2.39 16.19
C MET A 1 -12.92 3.05 15.23
N ILE A 2 -12.72 2.91 13.93
CA ILE A 2 -13.54 3.45 12.84
C ILE A 2 -14.34 2.30 12.25
N LYS A 3 -15.67 2.43 12.17
CA LYS A 3 -16.58 1.39 11.64
C LYS A 3 -17.28 1.91 10.40
N PHE A 4 -17.40 1.07 9.36
CA PHE A 4 -18.11 1.42 8.14
C PHE A 4 -18.64 0.18 7.42
N GLN A 5 -19.60 0.41 6.52
CA GLN A 5 -20.08 -0.57 5.56
C GLN A 5 -19.39 -0.32 4.22
N SER A 6 -19.07 -1.38 3.51
CA SER A 6 -18.50 -1.32 2.17
C SER A 6 -18.92 -2.55 1.38
N THR A 7 -18.61 -2.53 0.10
CA THR A 7 -18.74 -3.67 -0.81
C THR A 7 -17.35 -4.11 -1.24
N ILE A 8 -17.19 -5.39 -1.49
CA ILE A 8 -15.96 -5.92 -2.09
C ILE A 8 -16.04 -5.71 -3.59
N TYR A 9 -15.03 -5.05 -4.14
CA TYR A 9 -14.91 -4.77 -5.56
C TYR A 9 -13.79 -5.59 -6.18
N SER A 10 -13.97 -5.99 -7.44
CA SER A 10 -12.89 -6.55 -8.26
C SER A 10 -12.32 -5.45 -9.14
N VAL A 11 -11.03 -5.14 -8.98
CA VAL A 11 -10.31 -4.11 -9.73
C VAL A 11 -8.94 -4.65 -10.11
N GLY A 12 -8.59 -4.65 -11.40
CA GLY A 12 -7.28 -5.10 -11.88
C GLY A 12 -6.91 -6.52 -11.44
N GLY A 13 -7.89 -7.42 -11.33
CA GLY A 13 -7.68 -8.80 -10.86
C GLY A 13 -7.49 -8.95 -9.34
N LYS A 14 -7.69 -7.89 -8.58
CA LYS A 14 -7.62 -7.88 -7.11
C LYS A 14 -8.98 -7.62 -6.49
N ASN A 15 -9.30 -8.31 -5.41
CA ASN A 15 -10.45 -7.99 -4.58
C ASN A 15 -10.06 -6.91 -3.58
N ILE A 16 -10.77 -5.81 -3.58
CA ILE A 16 -10.46 -4.64 -2.76
C ILE A 16 -11.69 -4.16 -1.97
N ILE A 17 -11.40 -3.49 -0.89
CA ILE A 17 -12.38 -2.76 -0.07
C ILE A 17 -12.02 -1.28 -0.11
N ARG A 18 -12.97 -0.43 -0.52
CA ARG A 18 -12.81 1.04 -0.50
C ARG A 18 -13.43 1.60 0.77
N LEU A 19 -12.74 2.52 1.41
CA LEU A 19 -13.28 3.24 2.55
C LEU A 19 -14.22 4.35 2.05
N PRO A 20 -15.40 4.53 2.68
CA PRO A 20 -16.17 5.76 2.52
C PRO A 20 -15.34 6.98 2.93
N LYS A 21 -15.53 8.12 2.28
CA LYS A 21 -14.76 9.34 2.55
C LYS A 21 -14.83 9.79 4.02
N ASN A 22 -16.01 9.64 4.65
CA ASN A 22 -16.20 9.97 6.07
C ASN A 22 -15.41 9.05 7.02
N ALA A 23 -15.21 7.79 6.68
CA ALA A 23 -14.35 6.87 7.43
C ALA A 23 -12.87 7.20 7.20
N SER A 24 -12.50 7.40 5.94
CA SER A 24 -11.13 7.77 5.56
C SER A 24 -10.68 9.10 6.19
N SER A 25 -11.57 10.09 6.33
CA SER A 25 -11.25 11.39 6.93
C SER A 25 -10.84 11.33 8.40
N GLN A 26 -11.18 10.26 9.10
CA GLN A 26 -10.82 10.04 10.51
C GLN A 26 -9.41 9.43 10.68
N LEU A 27 -8.74 9.05 9.59
CA LEU A 27 -7.39 8.49 9.62
C LEU A 27 -6.35 9.60 9.89
N PRO A 28 -5.21 9.23 10.53
CA PRO A 28 -4.19 10.20 10.93
C PRO A 28 -3.38 10.76 9.74
N SER A 29 -3.51 10.18 8.56
CA SER A 29 -2.77 10.58 7.35
C SER A 29 -3.61 10.36 6.11
N ARG A 30 -3.34 11.14 5.07
CA ARG A 30 -3.86 10.93 3.70
C ARG A 30 -3.00 10.00 2.86
N GLY A 31 -1.77 9.74 3.31
CA GLY A 31 -0.90 8.72 2.73
C GLY A 31 -1.26 7.32 3.25
N GLN A 32 -0.35 6.37 3.06
CA GLN A 32 -0.53 5.02 3.57
C GLN A 32 -0.64 5.01 5.11
N VAL A 33 -1.60 4.27 5.63
CA VAL A 33 -1.82 4.08 7.07
C VAL A 33 -1.89 2.59 7.37
N MET A 34 -1.11 2.13 8.34
CA MET A 34 -1.23 0.76 8.84
C MET A 34 -2.37 0.66 9.84
N VAL A 35 -3.20 -0.34 9.69
CA VAL A 35 -4.35 -0.58 10.58
C VAL A 35 -4.45 -2.02 11.01
N SER A 36 -4.97 -2.23 12.23
CA SER A 36 -5.63 -3.47 12.59
C SER A 36 -7.05 -3.40 12.04
N ALA A 37 -7.39 -4.31 11.15
CA ALA A 37 -8.69 -4.40 10.51
C ALA A 37 -9.43 -5.63 10.99
N ARG A 38 -10.75 -5.52 11.11
CA ARG A 38 -11.64 -6.64 11.44
C ARG A 38 -12.80 -6.70 10.46
N ILE A 39 -12.98 -7.88 9.88
CA ILE A 39 -14.10 -8.24 9.01
C ILE A 39 -14.69 -9.52 9.57
N ASN A 40 -15.97 -9.52 9.93
CA ASN A 40 -16.61 -10.62 10.65
C ASN A 40 -15.81 -10.97 11.93
N ASN A 41 -15.35 -12.22 12.04
CA ASN A 41 -14.54 -12.70 13.18
C ASN A 41 -13.02 -12.68 12.91
N HIS A 42 -12.58 -12.21 11.72
CA HIS A 42 -11.17 -12.20 11.37
C HIS A 42 -10.54 -10.82 11.62
N THR A 43 -9.46 -10.83 12.42
CA THR A 43 -8.64 -9.63 12.69
C THR A 43 -7.28 -9.81 12.03
N PHE A 44 -6.83 -8.80 11.30
CA PHE A 44 -5.56 -8.81 10.58
C PHE A 44 -4.96 -7.41 10.50
N VAL A 45 -3.66 -7.32 10.26
CA VAL A 45 -2.96 -6.05 10.03
C VAL A 45 -2.78 -5.85 8.53
N THR A 46 -3.15 -4.68 8.04
CA THR A 46 -3.08 -4.37 6.60
C THR A 46 -2.76 -2.89 6.37
N PRO A 47 -2.02 -2.58 5.30
CA PRO A 47 -1.88 -1.19 4.87
C PRO A 47 -3.17 -0.70 4.20
N LEU A 48 -3.65 0.46 4.61
CA LEU A 48 -4.59 1.24 3.84
C LEU A 48 -3.81 2.08 2.84
N GLU A 49 -4.00 1.81 1.56
CA GLU A 49 -3.40 2.58 0.48
C GLU A 49 -4.28 3.78 0.16
N PRO A 50 -3.71 4.96 -0.13
CA PRO A 50 -4.49 6.08 -0.64
C PRO A 50 -5.05 5.74 -2.03
N ASP A 51 -6.27 6.21 -2.31
CA ASP A 51 -6.93 6.00 -3.60
C ASP A 51 -6.59 7.07 -4.64
N GLY A 52 -5.84 8.11 -4.27
CA GLY A 52 -5.52 9.26 -5.11
C GLY A 52 -6.68 10.26 -5.25
N ASN A 53 -7.83 10.02 -4.58
CA ASN A 53 -9.03 10.86 -4.62
C ASN A 53 -9.61 11.10 -3.21
N PHE A 54 -8.73 11.40 -2.26
CA PHE A 54 -9.07 11.76 -0.87
C PHE A 54 -9.69 10.63 -0.03
N SER A 55 -9.57 9.36 -0.45
CA SER A 55 -9.94 8.21 0.37
C SER A 55 -8.83 7.15 0.38
N HIS A 56 -9.15 6.00 0.97
CA HIS A 56 -8.26 4.86 1.11
C HIS A 56 -8.96 3.58 0.67
N TRP A 57 -8.14 2.57 0.42
CA TRP A 57 -8.58 1.22 0.08
C TRP A 57 -7.55 0.20 0.59
N PHE A 58 -7.93 -1.06 0.63
CA PHE A 58 -7.02 -2.17 0.91
C PHE A 58 -7.41 -3.42 0.14
N GLU A 59 -6.44 -4.28 -0.10
CA GLU A 59 -6.65 -5.56 -0.76
C GLU A 59 -7.18 -6.60 0.23
N VAL A 60 -8.17 -7.38 -0.19
CA VAL A 60 -8.65 -8.55 0.55
C VAL A 60 -7.67 -9.69 0.32
N SER A 61 -7.03 -10.20 1.37
CA SER A 61 -6.10 -11.32 1.25
C SER A 61 -6.82 -12.60 0.79
N LYS A 62 -6.06 -13.53 0.21
CA LYS A 62 -6.61 -14.83 -0.21
C LYS A 62 -7.22 -15.60 0.95
N GLU A 63 -6.61 -15.52 2.13
CA GLU A 63 -7.10 -16.19 3.35
C GLU A 63 -8.49 -15.67 3.77
N LEU A 64 -8.77 -14.39 3.55
CA LEU A 64 -10.10 -13.81 3.76
C LEU A 64 -11.08 -14.21 2.63
N SER A 65 -10.59 -14.35 1.41
CA SER A 65 -11.41 -14.78 0.26
C SER A 65 -11.92 -16.21 0.42
N ASP A 66 -11.18 -17.07 1.11
CA ASP A 66 -11.59 -18.46 1.39
C ASP A 66 -12.74 -18.55 2.43
N THR A 67 -13.09 -17.45 3.09
CA THR A 67 -14.17 -17.38 4.10
C THR A 67 -15.52 -16.90 3.55
N ALA A 68 -15.85 -17.22 2.30
CA ALA A 68 -17.09 -16.81 1.60
C ALA A 68 -17.23 -15.28 1.40
N ILE A 69 -16.12 -14.55 1.36
CA ILE A 69 -16.08 -13.10 1.11
C ILE A 69 -15.73 -12.88 -0.36
N HIS A 70 -16.73 -12.65 -1.21
CA HIS A 70 -16.57 -12.50 -2.66
C HIS A 70 -16.91 -11.09 -3.13
N ALA A 71 -16.46 -10.74 -4.33
CA ALA A 71 -16.85 -9.50 -4.99
C ALA A 71 -18.39 -9.39 -5.07
N GLY A 72 -18.91 -8.19 -4.78
CA GLY A 72 -20.34 -7.92 -4.68
C GLY A 72 -20.94 -8.07 -3.28
N ASN A 73 -20.26 -8.75 -2.35
CA ASN A 73 -20.76 -8.87 -0.98
C ASN A 73 -20.66 -7.53 -0.23
N ALA A 74 -21.75 -7.18 0.46
CA ALA A 74 -21.75 -6.11 1.45
C ALA A 74 -21.13 -6.63 2.76
N ILE A 75 -20.20 -5.84 3.33
CA ILE A 75 -19.47 -6.21 4.53
C ILE A 75 -19.40 -5.07 5.54
N SER A 76 -19.35 -5.46 6.81
CA SER A 76 -19.06 -4.55 7.93
C SER A 76 -17.56 -4.63 8.25
N VAL A 77 -16.92 -3.49 8.26
CA VAL A 77 -15.48 -3.37 8.52
C VAL A 77 -15.26 -2.47 9.74
N SER A 78 -14.38 -2.88 10.63
CA SER A 78 -13.83 -1.98 11.64
C SER A 78 -12.31 -1.92 11.50
N ILE A 79 -11.76 -0.72 11.64
CA ILE A 79 -10.33 -0.46 11.55
C ILE A 79 -9.84 0.39 12.71
N GLU A 80 -8.60 0.19 13.10
CA GLU A 80 -7.92 0.98 14.10
C GLU A 80 -6.47 1.23 13.65
N PRO A 81 -6.03 2.50 13.51
CA PRO A 81 -4.65 2.80 13.16
C PRO A 81 -3.67 2.20 14.16
N THR A 82 -2.60 1.58 13.66
CA THR A 82 -1.53 1.03 14.48
C THR A 82 -0.16 1.62 14.08
N LYS A 83 0.75 1.64 15.04
CA LYS A 83 2.15 1.99 14.81
C LYS A 83 3.02 0.76 14.51
N ASP A 84 2.45 -0.42 14.66
CA ASP A 84 3.13 -1.70 14.42
C ASP A 84 3.10 -2.03 12.93
N TRP A 85 4.14 -1.60 12.23
CA TRP A 85 4.33 -1.84 10.81
C TRP A 85 5.06 -3.17 10.62
N PRO A 86 4.44 -4.16 9.95
CA PRO A 86 5.13 -5.38 9.59
C PRO A 86 6.22 -5.08 8.53
N GLU A 87 7.20 -5.98 8.45
CA GLU A 87 8.19 -5.91 7.39
C GLU A 87 7.51 -6.03 6.02
N PRO A 88 7.82 -5.13 5.07
CA PRO A 88 7.27 -5.26 3.74
C PRO A 88 7.90 -6.43 2.98
N VAL A 89 7.16 -7.00 2.05
CA VAL A 89 7.74 -7.87 1.03
C VAL A 89 8.59 -7.02 0.09
N VAL A 90 9.90 -7.22 0.16
CA VAL A 90 10.85 -6.45 -0.65
C VAL A 90 10.95 -7.06 -2.04
N PRO A 91 10.71 -6.31 -3.13
CA PRO A 91 10.87 -6.82 -4.49
C PRO A 91 12.29 -7.33 -4.76
N ASP A 92 12.42 -8.43 -5.50
CA ASP A 92 13.72 -9.05 -5.78
C ASP A 92 14.69 -8.10 -6.51
N SER A 93 14.18 -7.26 -7.40
CA SER A 93 14.97 -6.23 -8.07
C SER A 93 15.60 -5.22 -7.09
N LEU A 94 14.87 -4.85 -6.04
CA LEU A 94 15.38 -3.95 -4.99
C LEU A 94 16.38 -4.69 -4.09
N LYS A 95 16.07 -5.93 -3.68
CA LYS A 95 17.00 -6.77 -2.90
C LYS A 95 18.34 -6.94 -3.62
N ALA A 96 18.30 -7.26 -4.92
CA ALA A 96 19.49 -7.46 -5.74
C ALA A 96 20.35 -6.19 -5.85
N LYS A 97 19.74 -5.01 -5.92
CA LYS A 97 20.48 -3.74 -5.94
C LYS A 97 21.05 -3.38 -4.56
N ILE A 98 20.28 -3.53 -3.49
CA ILE A 98 20.75 -3.30 -2.11
C ILE A 98 21.94 -4.22 -1.81
N SER A 99 21.90 -5.48 -2.24
CA SER A 99 22.97 -6.47 -1.98
C SER A 99 24.32 -6.09 -2.58
N LYS A 100 24.34 -5.25 -3.61
CA LYS A 100 25.57 -4.80 -4.29
C LYS A 100 26.25 -3.59 -3.65
N SER A 101 25.59 -2.93 -2.70
CA SER A 101 26.12 -1.75 -2.01
C SER A 101 26.15 -1.95 -0.50
N GLN A 102 27.33 -1.91 0.10
CA GLN A 102 27.48 -2.04 1.56
C GLN A 102 26.77 -0.92 2.30
N LYS A 103 26.90 0.33 1.85
CA LYS A 103 26.21 1.48 2.44
C LYS A 103 24.69 1.38 2.35
N ALA A 104 24.17 0.95 1.20
CA ALA A 104 22.74 0.75 1.04
C ALA A 104 22.19 -0.34 1.98
N LYS A 105 22.94 -1.46 2.17
CA LYS A 105 22.60 -2.50 3.15
C LYS A 105 22.50 -1.94 4.57
N GLU A 106 23.50 -1.15 4.98
CA GLU A 106 23.54 -0.55 6.32
C GLU A 106 22.36 0.39 6.55
N ILE A 107 22.06 1.26 5.59
CA ILE A 107 20.90 2.16 5.67
C ILE A 107 19.61 1.34 5.71
N TRP A 108 19.44 0.37 4.80
CA TRP A 108 18.24 -0.47 4.76
C TRP A 108 18.01 -1.23 6.07
N ALA A 109 19.06 -1.77 6.67
CA ALA A 109 18.98 -2.46 7.95
C ALA A 109 18.62 -1.52 9.12
N SER A 110 19.04 -0.26 9.04
CA SER A 110 18.88 0.73 10.13
C SER A 110 17.57 1.52 10.09
N ILE A 111 16.83 1.48 8.97
CA ILE A 111 15.56 2.20 8.84
C ILE A 111 14.39 1.36 9.36
N THR A 112 13.31 2.05 9.74
CA THR A 112 12.09 1.39 10.25
C THR A 112 11.33 0.65 9.15
N PRO A 113 10.49 -0.36 9.48
CA PRO A 113 9.60 -0.99 8.51
C PRO A 113 8.76 0.03 7.73
N MET A 114 8.21 1.05 8.38
CA MET A 114 7.47 2.13 7.72
C MET A 114 8.31 2.84 6.64
N ALA A 115 9.58 3.12 6.91
CA ALA A 115 10.46 3.74 5.92
C ALA A 115 10.77 2.80 4.74
N ARG A 116 10.87 1.48 4.99
CA ARG A 116 11.00 0.47 3.92
C ARG A 116 9.76 0.42 3.03
N TRP A 117 8.55 0.47 3.62
CA TRP A 117 7.30 0.61 2.88
C TRP A 117 7.29 1.85 1.99
N GLU A 118 7.74 3.01 2.48
CA GLU A 118 7.82 4.24 1.69
C GLU A 118 8.76 4.13 0.50
N TRP A 119 9.95 3.51 0.65
CA TRP A 119 10.86 3.28 -0.47
C TRP A 119 10.24 2.41 -1.55
N ILE A 120 9.59 1.32 -1.16
CA ILE A 120 8.92 0.41 -2.09
C ILE A 120 7.79 1.13 -2.83
N ARG A 121 6.96 1.88 -2.12
CA ARG A 121 5.88 2.68 -2.71
C ARG A 121 6.41 3.72 -3.69
N TRP A 122 7.46 4.44 -3.33
CA TRP A 122 8.06 5.43 -4.21
C TRP A 122 8.60 4.81 -5.51
N ILE A 123 9.27 3.67 -5.43
CA ILE A 123 9.80 2.96 -6.60
C ILE A 123 8.65 2.51 -7.50
N ARG A 124 7.62 1.88 -6.95
CA ARG A 124 6.49 1.32 -7.72
C ARG A 124 5.50 2.37 -8.22
N SER A 125 5.52 3.60 -7.71
CA SER A 125 4.55 4.65 -8.06
C SER A 125 4.64 5.14 -9.51
N SER A 126 5.59 4.64 -10.30
CA SER A 126 5.64 4.83 -11.74
C SER A 126 4.98 3.66 -12.47
N GLY A 127 4.03 3.95 -13.34
CA GLY A 127 3.44 2.96 -14.24
C GLY A 127 4.39 2.48 -15.35
N ASN A 128 5.47 3.21 -15.60
CA ASN A 128 6.46 2.90 -16.65
C ASN A 128 7.61 2.07 -16.06
N ASN A 129 7.93 0.95 -16.70
CA ASN A 129 8.99 0.04 -16.25
C ASN A 129 10.38 0.69 -16.28
N ASP A 130 10.71 1.45 -17.32
CA ASP A 130 12.01 2.13 -17.43
C ASP A 130 12.19 3.16 -16.31
N THR A 131 11.13 3.88 -15.99
CA THR A 131 11.15 4.82 -14.86
C THR A 131 11.30 4.08 -13.53
N ARG A 132 10.68 2.91 -13.35
CA ARG A 132 10.87 2.08 -12.15
C ARG A 132 12.32 1.61 -12.02
N GLN A 133 12.95 1.18 -13.12
CA GLN A 133 14.37 0.81 -13.11
C GLN A 133 15.27 1.98 -12.72
N LYS A 134 15.04 3.17 -13.31
CA LYS A 134 15.75 4.39 -12.91
C LYS A 134 15.54 4.74 -11.44
N ARG A 135 14.32 4.58 -10.90
CA ARG A 135 14.04 4.81 -9.48
C ARG A 135 14.75 3.83 -8.56
N LEU A 136 14.94 2.59 -8.97
CA LEU A 136 15.77 1.64 -8.24
C LEU A 136 17.21 2.15 -8.10
N ASP A 137 17.82 2.63 -9.18
CA ASP A 137 19.18 3.18 -9.15
C ASP A 137 19.27 4.44 -8.30
N VAL A 138 18.30 5.32 -8.44
CA VAL A 138 18.20 6.54 -7.61
C VAL A 138 17.98 6.21 -6.14
N ALA A 139 17.20 5.18 -5.81
CA ALA A 139 17.01 4.73 -4.42
C ALA A 139 18.32 4.31 -3.78
N ILE A 140 19.12 3.50 -4.49
CA ILE A 140 20.44 3.06 -4.01
C ILE A 140 21.37 4.27 -3.81
N SER A 141 21.48 5.14 -4.80
CA SER A 141 22.31 6.35 -4.69
C SER A 141 21.90 7.24 -3.50
N LYS A 142 20.60 7.40 -3.27
CA LYS A 142 20.09 8.15 -2.11
C LYS A 142 20.41 7.47 -0.78
N MET A 143 20.30 6.15 -0.69
CA MET A 143 20.68 5.39 0.50
C MET A 143 22.18 5.51 0.76
N GLU A 144 23.02 5.40 -0.27
CA GLU A 144 24.48 5.61 -0.18
C GLU A 144 24.84 7.01 0.31
N ALA A 145 24.01 8.00 -0.02
CA ALA A 145 24.11 9.37 0.51
C ALA A 145 23.48 9.52 1.92
N GLY A 146 23.08 8.43 2.59
CA GLY A 146 22.55 8.43 3.93
C GLY A 146 21.06 8.78 4.05
N LYS A 147 20.31 8.85 2.94
CA LYS A 147 18.88 9.17 2.99
C LYS A 147 18.09 7.97 3.50
N ARG A 148 17.32 8.19 4.56
CA ARG A 148 16.53 7.15 5.25
C ARG A 148 15.10 7.00 4.67
N ARG A 149 14.62 7.96 3.90
CA ARG A 149 13.30 8.00 3.26
C ARG A 149 13.38 8.64 1.87
N PRO A 150 12.52 8.26 0.93
CA PRO A 150 12.38 8.99 -0.32
C PRO A 150 11.83 10.39 -0.04
N CYS A 151 12.26 11.37 -0.82
CA CYS A 151 11.78 12.75 -0.70
C CYS A 151 11.01 13.19 -1.95
N CYS A 152 10.25 14.28 -1.80
CA CYS A 152 9.72 15.05 -2.93
C CYS A 152 8.77 14.27 -3.84
N TRP A 153 7.83 13.51 -3.27
CA TRP A 153 6.80 12.82 -4.01
C TRP A 153 5.43 12.93 -3.32
N ASN A 154 4.36 12.78 -4.09
CA ASN A 154 3.02 12.82 -3.56
C ASN A 154 2.66 11.46 -2.93
N ARG A 155 2.62 11.41 -1.60
CA ARG A 155 2.32 10.21 -0.82
C ARG A 155 0.84 9.81 -0.84
N ASN A 156 -0.03 10.69 -1.34
CA ASN A 156 -1.49 10.50 -1.37
C ASN A 156 -1.96 9.78 -2.63
N LEU A 157 -1.05 9.46 -3.55
CA LEU A 157 -1.36 8.73 -4.76
C LEU A 157 -1.44 7.22 -4.52
N CYS A 158 -2.32 6.55 -5.26
CA CYS A 158 -2.30 5.10 -5.38
C CYS A 158 -1.05 4.68 -6.15
N THR A 159 -0.27 3.76 -5.58
CA THR A 159 1.03 3.37 -6.12
C THR A 159 1.05 1.96 -6.71
N ILE A 160 -0.09 1.28 -6.76
CA ILE A 160 -0.22 -0.09 -7.27
C ILE A 160 -0.70 -0.03 -8.72
N PRO A 161 0.17 -0.32 -9.71
CA PRO A 161 -0.12 -0.08 -11.13
C PRO A 161 -1.30 -0.90 -11.66
N GLU A 162 -1.49 -2.10 -11.13
CA GLU A 162 -2.54 -3.04 -11.59
C GLU A 162 -3.96 -2.51 -11.32
N VAL A 163 -4.10 -1.67 -10.29
CA VAL A 163 -5.40 -1.14 -9.85
C VAL A 163 -5.52 0.37 -10.01
N SER A 164 -4.52 1.04 -10.59
CA SER A 164 -4.52 2.51 -10.68
C SER A 164 -4.06 3.02 -12.04
N LYS A 165 -4.52 4.22 -12.37
CA LYS A 165 -4.04 5.00 -13.52
C LYS A 165 -3.72 6.41 -13.06
N ASN A 166 -2.53 6.90 -13.40
CA ASN A 166 -2.06 8.25 -13.00
C ASN A 166 -2.13 8.52 -11.49
N GLY A 167 -1.92 7.47 -10.67
CA GLY A 167 -1.97 7.59 -9.21
C GLY A 167 -3.37 7.63 -8.61
N VAL A 168 -4.41 7.35 -9.39
CA VAL A 168 -5.81 7.26 -8.93
C VAL A 168 -6.29 5.83 -9.09
N LEU A 169 -6.94 5.31 -8.05
CA LEU A 169 -7.56 3.99 -8.06
C LEU A 169 -8.60 3.92 -9.17
N LEU A 170 -8.58 2.84 -9.95
CA LEU A 170 -9.58 2.59 -10.99
C LEU A 170 -10.96 2.37 -10.37
N GLU A 171 -12.00 2.81 -11.09
CA GLU A 171 -13.37 2.46 -10.73
C GLU A 171 -13.60 0.96 -10.95
N PRO A 172 -14.36 0.31 -10.05
CA PRO A 172 -14.72 -1.07 -10.23
C PRO A 172 -15.52 -1.24 -11.53
N SER A 173 -15.20 -2.28 -12.28
CA SER A 173 -16.11 -2.71 -13.35
C SER A 173 -17.44 -3.15 -12.71
N PRO A 174 -18.60 -2.86 -13.35
CA PRO A 174 -19.85 -3.44 -12.93
C PRO A 174 -19.69 -4.96 -12.82
N ALA A 175 -20.17 -5.54 -11.74
CA ALA A 175 -20.20 -7.00 -11.61
C ALA A 175 -20.96 -7.56 -12.82
N GLN A 176 -20.30 -8.38 -13.63
CA GLN A 176 -20.95 -9.15 -14.69
C GLN A 176 -21.66 -10.34 -14.08
#